data_19232b82da5ddac8ad8bd2247fc602cd
#
_entry.id   19232b82da5ddac8ad8bd2247fc602cd
#
_cell.length_a   1.000
_cell.length_b   1.000
_cell.length_c   1.000
_cell.angle_alpha   90.00
_cell.angle_beta   90.00
_cell.angle_gamma   90.00
#
_symmetry.space_group_name_H-M   'P 1'
#
loop_
_entity.id
_entity.type
_entity.pdbx_description
1 polymer ?
#
loop_
_entity_poly.entity_id
_entity_poly.type
_entity_poly.pdbx_seq_one_letter_code
_entity_poly.pdbx_strand_id
1 'polypeptide(L)'
;MNKRLLLILLLIIPLVTNAQFRRKRYKYEVCLNFGGTNFLGDVGGSDQIGTHFLKDFNYQVTRQVIGLGLRYKTNRYWAIKADFNWGEVGGDDALSKEPFRNNRNINFKSIILELSVRAEGYFTKEQGGHLYRLKNVHGMRRKDIQAFFFGGAGVFYYNPKGKYIDGQYYALRPLHTEGQGLPGGSKSYGSFSMCFPFGLGAKFAIDQKWSVGIEYGIRYTLTDYIDDTGGKYYDNKTIRSQYGDIAAYFADPSLHRMPAGYGGDNTNSYQAAAGQERGNPKYRDAYMFMTINVNYKIPYSHHRTRSKF
;
A
#
# COMPACT_ATOMS: atom_id res chain seq x y z
N MET A 1 15.64 -30.81 -16.39
CA MET A 1 14.67 -29.70 -16.37
C MET A 1 14.11 -29.63 -14.97
N ASN A 2 14.31 -28.51 -14.28
CA ASN A 2 14.01 -28.33 -12.85
C ASN A 2 12.49 -28.43 -12.63
N LYS A 3 12.03 -29.33 -11.73
CA LYS A 3 10.60 -29.52 -11.40
C LYS A 3 9.87 -28.22 -11.05
N ARG A 4 10.59 -27.25 -10.48
CA ARG A 4 10.07 -25.89 -10.18
C ARG A 4 9.79 -25.07 -11.45
N LEU A 5 10.62 -25.19 -12.48
CA LEU A 5 10.43 -24.53 -13.77
C LEU A 5 9.22 -25.10 -14.53
N LEU A 6 9.00 -26.42 -14.42
CA LEU A 6 7.84 -27.10 -15.00
C LEU A 6 6.53 -26.66 -14.34
N LEU A 7 6.53 -26.45 -13.02
CA LEU A 7 5.38 -25.95 -12.27
C LEU A 7 5.03 -24.50 -12.65
N ILE A 8 6.03 -23.65 -12.83
CA ILE A 8 5.84 -22.26 -13.30
C ILE A 8 5.32 -22.26 -14.74
N LEU A 9 5.85 -23.13 -15.61
CA LEU A 9 5.37 -23.25 -16.99
C LEU A 9 3.91 -23.77 -17.04
N LEU A 10 3.55 -24.73 -16.19
CA LEU A 10 2.19 -25.26 -16.09
C LEU A 10 1.17 -24.22 -15.57
N LEU A 11 1.61 -23.29 -14.72
CA LEU A 11 0.80 -22.16 -14.23
C LEU A 11 0.58 -21.08 -15.31
N ILE A 12 1.47 -20.99 -16.31
CA ILE A 12 1.38 -20.00 -17.41
C ILE A 12 0.48 -20.49 -18.55
N ILE A 13 0.35 -21.80 -18.76
CA ILE A 13 -0.43 -22.41 -19.85
C ILE A 13 -1.91 -21.96 -19.86
N PRO A 14 -2.66 -21.88 -18.73
CA PRO A 14 -4.03 -21.41 -18.75
C PRO A 14 -4.21 -19.93 -19.11
N LEU A 15 -3.13 -19.14 -19.06
CA LEU A 15 -3.18 -17.70 -19.45
C LEU A 15 -3.21 -17.51 -20.97
N VAL A 16 -2.85 -18.50 -21.76
CA VAL A 16 -2.68 -18.40 -23.22
C VAL A 16 -3.86 -19.03 -24.00
N THR A 17 -4.78 -19.74 -23.35
CA THR A 17 -5.93 -20.32 -24.04
C THR A 17 -6.95 -19.23 -24.40
N ASN A 18 -6.81 -18.69 -25.60
CA ASN A 18 -7.78 -17.80 -26.24
C ASN A 18 -9.04 -18.57 -26.63
N ALA A 19 -9.91 -18.87 -25.65
CA ALA A 19 -11.25 -19.30 -25.93
C ALA A 19 -11.99 -18.13 -26.60
N GLN A 20 -12.44 -18.35 -27.83
CA GLN A 20 -13.11 -17.36 -28.69
C GLN A 20 -14.25 -16.63 -27.96
N PHE A 21 -13.98 -15.41 -27.53
CA PHE A 21 -14.94 -14.56 -26.83
C PHE A 21 -15.69 -13.68 -27.83
N ARG A 22 -16.75 -14.21 -28.41
CA ARG A 22 -17.57 -13.54 -29.44
C ARG A 22 -18.43 -12.37 -28.93
N ARG A 23 -18.29 -11.91 -27.65
CA ARG A 23 -19.29 -11.01 -27.05
C ARG A 23 -18.79 -9.76 -26.32
N LYS A 24 -17.52 -9.35 -26.40
CA LYS A 24 -17.13 -8.11 -25.68
C LYS A 24 -16.68 -7.00 -26.62
N ARG A 25 -17.53 -5.97 -26.70
CA ARG A 25 -17.21 -4.65 -27.26
C ARG A 25 -16.19 -3.86 -26.40
N TYR A 26 -15.87 -4.33 -25.19
CA TYR A 26 -15.06 -3.59 -24.22
C TYR A 26 -14.02 -4.50 -23.58
N LYS A 27 -12.78 -4.38 -24.01
CA LYS A 27 -11.64 -5.11 -23.41
C LYS A 27 -10.85 -4.24 -22.44
N TYR A 28 -10.83 -2.94 -22.67
CA TYR A 28 -10.06 -1.98 -21.90
C TYR A 28 -10.97 -1.12 -21.03
N GLU A 29 -10.54 -0.88 -19.78
CA GLU A 29 -11.21 0.05 -18.86
C GLU A 29 -10.16 1.00 -18.29
N VAL A 30 -10.42 2.29 -18.33
CA VAL A 30 -9.67 3.30 -17.58
C VAL A 30 -10.31 3.41 -16.21
N CYS A 31 -9.50 3.39 -15.16
CA CYS A 31 -9.92 3.40 -13.78
C CYS A 31 -9.34 4.64 -13.09
N LEU A 32 -10.19 5.45 -12.47
CA LEU A 32 -9.79 6.52 -11.55
C LEU A 32 -10.03 6.03 -10.13
N ASN A 33 -9.00 6.06 -9.29
CA ASN A 33 -9.03 5.58 -7.92
C ASN A 33 -8.89 6.77 -6.98
N PHE A 34 -9.75 6.86 -5.95
CA PHE A 34 -9.72 7.88 -4.90
C PHE A 34 -9.95 7.21 -3.57
N GLY A 35 -9.19 7.57 -2.54
CA GLY A 35 -9.43 6.92 -1.26
C GLY A 35 -8.49 7.33 -0.16
N GLY A 36 -8.38 6.46 0.84
CA GLY A 36 -7.53 6.61 2.00
C GLY A 36 -6.43 5.56 2.06
N THR A 37 -5.35 5.95 2.69
CA THR A 37 -4.19 5.12 2.99
C THR A 37 -4.08 4.90 4.48
N ASN A 38 -3.51 3.77 4.87
CA ASN A 38 -3.06 3.53 6.23
C ASN A 38 -1.68 2.85 6.20
N PHE A 39 -0.89 3.12 7.22
CA PHE A 39 0.43 2.53 7.39
C PHE A 39 0.38 1.40 8.42
N LEU A 40 1.17 0.35 8.18
CA LEU A 40 1.37 -0.80 9.04
C LEU A 40 2.87 -1.02 9.18
N GLY A 41 3.44 -0.54 10.25
CA GLY A 41 4.86 -0.64 10.56
C GLY A 41 5.12 -0.30 12.02
N ASP A 42 6.34 0.11 12.31
CA ASP A 42 6.81 0.34 13.69
C ASP A 42 6.26 1.62 14.31
N VAL A 43 5.97 2.65 13.50
CA VAL A 43 5.46 3.95 13.95
C VAL A 43 3.98 4.08 13.63
N GLY A 44 3.20 4.52 14.60
CA GLY A 44 1.75 4.59 14.48
C GLY A 44 1.11 3.23 14.74
N GLY A 45 -0.16 3.10 14.44
CA GLY A 45 -0.94 1.89 14.68
C GLY A 45 -2.06 2.13 15.69
N SER A 46 -2.85 1.08 15.91
CA SER A 46 -3.97 1.09 16.86
C SER A 46 -3.49 1.15 18.31
N ASP A 47 -4.39 1.52 19.22
CA ASP A 47 -4.20 1.60 20.66
C ASP A 47 -3.75 0.29 21.35
N GLN A 48 -3.57 -0.81 20.58
CA GLN A 48 -3.19 -2.13 21.10
C GLN A 48 -2.00 -2.68 20.32
N ILE A 49 -1.26 -3.59 20.98
CA ILE A 49 -0.17 -4.36 20.37
C ILE A 49 -0.71 -5.05 19.11
N GLY A 50 -0.12 -4.75 17.97
CA GLY A 50 -0.45 -5.18 16.61
C GLY A 50 -1.54 -6.24 16.45
N THR A 51 -2.75 -5.81 16.11
CA THR A 51 -3.83 -6.72 15.72
C THR A 51 -3.95 -6.74 14.21
N HIS A 52 -4.10 -7.92 13.63
CA HIS A 52 -4.14 -8.09 12.18
C HIS A 52 -5.43 -7.54 11.54
N PHE A 53 -5.32 -6.96 10.35
CA PHE A 53 -6.40 -6.53 9.47
C PHE A 53 -7.12 -5.22 9.85
N LEU A 54 -8.43 -5.16 9.67
CA LEU A 54 -9.28 -3.95 9.78
C LEU A 54 -9.29 -3.26 11.15
N LYS A 55 -8.78 -3.90 12.20
CA LYS A 55 -8.72 -3.31 13.54
C LYS A 55 -7.61 -2.26 13.70
N ASP A 56 -6.61 -2.29 12.84
CA ASP A 56 -5.50 -1.32 12.84
C ASP A 56 -5.79 -0.07 11.99
N PHE A 57 -7.03 0.08 11.51
CA PHE A 57 -7.44 1.26 10.78
C PHE A 57 -7.54 2.46 11.71
N ASN A 58 -6.52 3.31 11.71
CA ASN A 58 -6.50 4.52 12.50
C ASN A 58 -6.95 5.71 11.64
N TYR A 59 -8.16 6.20 11.90
CA TYR A 59 -8.74 7.33 11.17
C TYR A 59 -7.89 8.61 11.26
N GLN A 60 -7.19 8.83 12.38
CA GLN A 60 -6.42 10.05 12.64
C GLN A 60 -5.17 10.15 11.76
N VAL A 61 -4.58 9.01 11.38
CA VAL A 61 -3.39 8.95 10.52
C VAL A 61 -3.73 8.58 9.08
N THR A 62 -5.01 8.38 8.76
CA THR A 62 -5.45 8.13 7.39
C THR A 62 -5.12 9.32 6.50
N ARG A 63 -4.43 9.05 5.39
CA ARG A 63 -4.06 10.04 4.38
C ARG A 63 -4.77 9.72 3.07
N GLN A 64 -4.61 10.58 2.09
CA GLN A 64 -5.27 10.46 0.79
C GLN A 64 -4.45 9.63 -0.21
N VAL A 65 -5.15 8.97 -1.12
CA VAL A 65 -4.57 8.35 -2.31
C VAL A 65 -5.42 8.67 -3.53
N ILE A 66 -4.74 8.97 -4.63
CA ILE A 66 -5.33 9.18 -5.95
C ILE A 66 -4.56 8.32 -6.93
N GLY A 67 -5.26 7.66 -7.85
CA GLY A 67 -4.60 6.81 -8.82
C GLY A 67 -5.32 6.74 -10.16
N LEU A 68 -4.54 6.38 -11.17
CA LEU A 68 -5.00 6.11 -12.52
C LEU A 68 -4.62 4.68 -12.88
N GLY A 69 -5.58 3.90 -13.38
CA GLY A 69 -5.37 2.52 -13.78
C GLY A 69 -5.86 2.24 -15.19
N LEU A 70 -5.23 1.26 -15.80
CA LEU A 70 -5.68 0.66 -17.06
C LEU A 70 -5.93 -0.83 -16.84
N ARG A 71 -7.17 -1.26 -17.00
CA ARG A 71 -7.58 -2.65 -16.85
C ARG A 71 -7.81 -3.29 -18.21
N TYR A 72 -7.19 -4.43 -18.43
CA TYR A 72 -7.39 -5.28 -19.60
C TYR A 72 -8.12 -6.56 -19.20
N LYS A 73 -9.32 -6.80 -19.71
CA LYS A 73 -10.10 -8.02 -19.48
C LYS A 73 -9.60 -9.13 -20.40
N THR A 74 -8.87 -10.08 -19.84
CA THR A 74 -8.38 -11.25 -20.57
C THR A 74 -9.55 -12.18 -20.92
N ASN A 75 -10.42 -12.46 -19.96
CA ASN A 75 -11.62 -13.30 -20.13
C ASN A 75 -12.76 -12.85 -19.18
N ARG A 76 -13.77 -13.70 -18.96
CA ARG A 76 -14.93 -13.38 -18.11
C ARG A 76 -14.60 -13.32 -16.63
N TYR A 77 -13.53 -13.96 -16.21
CA TYR A 77 -13.17 -14.17 -14.81
C TYR A 77 -11.84 -13.52 -14.45
N TRP A 78 -11.03 -13.14 -15.45
CA TRP A 78 -9.71 -12.61 -15.22
C TRP A 78 -9.48 -11.29 -15.95
N ALA A 79 -8.81 -10.39 -15.26
CA ALA A 79 -8.29 -9.16 -15.84
C ALA A 79 -6.88 -8.90 -15.34
N ILE A 80 -6.12 -8.11 -16.09
CA ILE A 80 -4.84 -7.54 -15.67
C ILE A 80 -5.07 -6.03 -15.53
N LYS A 81 -4.64 -5.45 -14.44
CA LYS A 81 -4.73 -4.01 -14.20
C LYS A 81 -3.34 -3.46 -13.89
N ALA A 82 -2.94 -2.42 -14.60
CA ALA A 82 -1.79 -1.60 -14.27
C ALA A 82 -2.30 -0.32 -13.60
N ASP A 83 -1.71 0.03 -12.45
CA ASP A 83 -2.09 1.20 -11.68
C ASP A 83 -0.87 2.08 -11.42
N PHE A 84 -1.06 3.39 -11.55
CA PHE A 84 -0.19 4.40 -10.98
C PHE A 84 -0.93 5.12 -9.87
N ASN A 85 -0.40 5.07 -8.65
CA ASN A 85 -1.01 5.66 -7.48
C ASN A 85 -0.05 6.68 -6.84
N TRP A 86 -0.59 7.84 -6.51
CA TRP A 86 0.04 8.83 -5.65
C TRP A 86 -0.72 8.88 -4.33
N GLY A 87 -0.01 8.75 -3.22
CA GLY A 87 -0.60 8.82 -1.89
C GLY A 87 0.40 9.30 -0.85
N GLU A 88 -0.07 9.52 0.34
CA GLU A 88 0.74 9.80 1.52
C GLU A 88 0.39 8.77 2.59
N VAL A 89 1.38 8.25 3.31
CA VAL A 89 1.21 7.45 4.52
C VAL A 89 1.84 8.18 5.69
N GLY A 90 1.43 7.88 6.89
CA GLY A 90 2.01 8.50 8.08
C GLY A 90 1.65 7.75 9.34
N GLY A 91 2.41 8.04 10.38
CA GLY A 91 2.23 7.52 11.73
C GLY A 91 2.67 8.56 12.75
N ASP A 92 2.09 8.48 13.94
CA ASP A 92 2.41 9.37 15.04
C ASP A 92 2.25 8.61 16.35
N ASP A 93 3.36 8.38 17.04
CA ASP A 93 3.40 7.67 18.31
C ASP A 93 2.69 8.43 19.42
N ALA A 94 2.60 9.77 19.33
CA ALA A 94 1.90 10.58 20.31
C ALA A 94 0.40 10.28 20.38
N LEU A 95 -0.17 9.69 19.31
CA LEU A 95 -1.58 9.28 19.25
C LEU A 95 -1.82 7.90 19.87
N SER A 96 -0.75 7.14 20.15
CA SER A 96 -0.85 5.81 20.75
C SER A 96 -1.09 5.89 22.26
N LYS A 97 -1.96 5.02 22.78
CA LYS A 97 -2.14 4.82 24.22
C LYS A 97 -1.12 3.85 24.82
N GLU A 98 -0.33 3.21 23.96
CA GLU A 98 0.73 2.32 24.40
C GLU A 98 1.89 3.18 24.97
N PRO A 99 2.26 3.00 26.26
CA PRO A 99 3.18 3.91 26.95
C PRO A 99 4.56 4.03 26.30
N PHE A 100 5.10 2.94 25.74
CA PHE A 100 6.42 2.92 25.10
C PHE A 100 6.42 3.76 23.83
N ARG A 101 5.42 3.59 22.95
CA ARG A 101 5.26 4.36 21.72
C ARG A 101 5.02 5.82 22.04
N ASN A 102 4.12 6.11 22.98
CA ASN A 102 3.86 7.48 23.40
C ASN A 102 5.12 8.18 23.92
N ASN A 103 5.95 7.47 24.71
CA ASN A 103 7.23 8.00 25.17
C ASN A 103 8.27 8.13 24.05
N ARG A 104 8.30 7.19 23.09
CA ARG A 104 9.20 7.22 21.94
C ARG A 104 8.95 8.43 21.04
N ASN A 105 7.69 8.82 20.87
CA ASN A 105 7.25 10.07 20.24
C ASN A 105 7.75 10.28 18.80
N ILE A 106 7.97 9.21 18.06
CA ILE A 106 8.31 9.28 16.64
C ILE A 106 7.08 9.67 15.84
N ASN A 107 7.24 10.61 14.92
CA ASN A 107 6.22 10.96 13.95
C ASN A 107 6.82 10.96 12.54
N PHE A 108 6.04 10.54 11.57
CA PHE A 108 6.47 10.61 10.19
C PHE A 108 5.30 10.80 9.24
N LYS A 109 5.62 11.27 8.05
CA LYS A 109 4.81 11.15 6.84
C LYS A 109 5.69 10.82 5.66
N SER A 110 5.21 9.98 4.75
CA SER A 110 5.95 9.58 3.55
C SER A 110 5.05 9.64 2.33
N ILE A 111 5.50 10.32 1.29
CA ILE A 111 4.83 10.27 -0.02
C ILE A 111 5.14 8.93 -0.65
N ILE A 112 4.11 8.28 -1.20
CA ILE A 112 4.20 7.03 -1.94
C ILE A 112 3.81 7.29 -3.39
N LEU A 113 4.71 6.96 -4.32
CA LEU A 113 4.41 6.87 -5.76
C LEU A 113 4.53 5.41 -6.16
N GLU A 114 3.41 4.74 -6.37
CA GLU A 114 3.37 3.30 -6.69
C GLU A 114 3.04 3.09 -8.16
N LEU A 115 3.85 2.29 -8.85
CA LEU A 115 3.53 1.70 -10.14
C LEU A 115 3.42 0.19 -9.96
N SER A 116 2.22 -0.35 -10.17
CA SER A 116 1.95 -1.77 -9.93
C SER A 116 1.18 -2.42 -11.07
N VAL A 117 1.41 -3.72 -11.25
CA VAL A 117 0.63 -4.58 -12.15
C VAL A 117 0.05 -5.71 -11.33
N ARG A 118 -1.26 -5.92 -11.47
CA ARG A 118 -1.99 -6.93 -10.71
C ARG A 118 -2.93 -7.75 -11.59
N ALA A 119 -3.10 -9.01 -11.24
CA ALA A 119 -4.12 -9.88 -11.79
C ALA A 119 -5.38 -9.77 -10.91
N GLU A 120 -6.53 -9.70 -11.53
CA GLU A 120 -7.84 -9.66 -10.86
C GLU A 120 -8.63 -10.91 -11.23
N GLY A 121 -9.12 -11.64 -10.22
CA GLY A 121 -9.98 -12.81 -10.37
C GLY A 121 -11.40 -12.52 -9.92
N TYR A 122 -12.38 -12.63 -10.81
CA TYR A 122 -13.78 -12.30 -10.57
C TYR A 122 -14.58 -13.54 -10.20
N PHE A 123 -15.31 -13.50 -9.08
CA PHE A 123 -16.20 -14.59 -8.64
C PHE A 123 -17.47 -14.70 -9.49
N THR A 124 -17.93 -13.59 -10.07
CA THR A 124 -19.16 -13.53 -10.85
C THR A 124 -18.91 -13.02 -12.26
N LYS A 125 -19.73 -13.51 -13.20
CA LYS A 125 -19.68 -13.02 -14.60
C LYS A 125 -20.27 -11.63 -14.68
N GLU A 126 -19.66 -10.74 -15.46
CA GLU A 126 -20.31 -9.50 -15.86
C GLU A 126 -21.50 -9.84 -16.78
N GLN A 127 -22.69 -9.63 -16.28
CA GLN A 127 -23.90 -9.69 -17.09
C GLN A 127 -24.13 -8.29 -17.63
N GLY A 128 -23.74 -8.04 -18.88
CA GLY A 128 -24.07 -6.78 -19.54
C GLY A 128 -25.57 -6.60 -19.53
N GLY A 129 -26.06 -5.66 -18.72
CA GLY A 129 -27.48 -5.41 -18.56
C GLY A 129 -28.16 -5.16 -19.92
N HIS A 130 -28.90 -6.10 -20.41
CA HIS A 130 -29.86 -5.88 -21.48
C HIS A 130 -31.05 -5.14 -20.87
N LEU A 131 -31.06 -3.83 -20.97
CA LEU A 131 -32.25 -3.02 -20.77
C LEU A 131 -33.20 -3.26 -21.96
N TYR A 132 -33.87 -4.41 -22.00
CA TYR A 132 -35.09 -4.55 -22.81
C TYR A 132 -36.21 -3.80 -22.07
N ARG A 133 -36.48 -2.59 -22.50
CA ARG A 133 -37.76 -1.94 -22.20
C ARG A 133 -38.82 -2.52 -23.10
N LEU A 134 -39.28 -3.74 -22.84
CA LEU A 134 -40.51 -4.23 -23.37
C LEU A 134 -41.65 -3.61 -22.55
N LYS A 135 -42.58 -2.95 -23.23
CA LYS A 135 -43.81 -2.40 -22.65
C LYS A 135 -44.52 -3.53 -21.89
N ASN A 136 -44.72 -3.38 -20.58
CA ASN A 136 -45.35 -4.34 -19.65
C ASN A 136 -44.51 -5.55 -19.15
N VAL A 137 -43.20 -5.61 -19.37
CA VAL A 137 -42.34 -6.60 -18.70
C VAL A 137 -41.56 -5.92 -17.59
N HIS A 138 -41.95 -6.13 -16.33
CA HIS A 138 -41.20 -5.74 -15.15
C HIS A 138 -40.07 -6.75 -14.95
N GLY A 139 -39.00 -6.65 -15.75
CA GLY A 139 -37.80 -7.43 -15.53
C GLY A 139 -37.15 -7.03 -14.20
N MET A 140 -36.90 -7.99 -13.30
CA MET A 140 -36.12 -7.76 -12.09
C MET A 140 -34.76 -7.15 -12.47
N ARG A 141 -34.55 -5.91 -12.07
CA ARG A 141 -33.25 -5.22 -12.19
C ARG A 141 -32.25 -5.94 -11.30
N ARG A 142 -31.58 -6.95 -11.84
CA ARG A 142 -30.50 -7.63 -11.11
C ARG A 142 -29.33 -6.65 -11.05
N LYS A 143 -28.99 -6.22 -9.84
CA LYS A 143 -27.81 -5.39 -9.60
C LYS A 143 -26.58 -6.21 -9.94
N ASP A 144 -25.87 -5.85 -11.03
CA ASP A 144 -24.64 -6.53 -11.45
C ASP A 144 -23.46 -6.11 -10.55
N ILE A 145 -23.38 -6.74 -9.39
CA ILE A 145 -22.22 -6.61 -8.49
C ILE A 145 -21.23 -7.71 -8.83
N GLN A 146 -20.00 -7.33 -9.12
CA GLN A 146 -18.89 -8.21 -9.35
C GLN A 146 -17.90 -8.08 -8.19
N ALA A 147 -17.83 -9.10 -7.34
CA ALA A 147 -16.78 -9.24 -6.37
C ALA A 147 -15.54 -9.88 -7.01
N PHE A 148 -14.37 -9.42 -6.63
CA PHE A 148 -13.10 -9.91 -7.14
C PHE A 148 -12.01 -9.86 -6.07
N PHE A 149 -11.02 -10.71 -6.24
CA PHE A 149 -9.74 -10.62 -5.54
C PHE A 149 -8.66 -10.16 -6.51
N PHE A 150 -7.60 -9.61 -5.98
CA PHE A 150 -6.45 -9.24 -6.79
C PHE A 150 -5.14 -9.52 -6.07
N GLY A 151 -4.10 -9.74 -6.87
CA GLY A 151 -2.73 -9.87 -6.40
C GLY A 151 -1.75 -9.48 -7.48
N GLY A 152 -0.59 -8.97 -7.08
CA GLY A 152 0.38 -8.49 -8.06
C GLY A 152 1.71 -8.08 -7.47
N ALA A 153 2.47 -7.33 -8.26
CA ALA A 153 3.74 -6.76 -7.87
C ALA A 153 3.86 -5.33 -8.41
N GLY A 154 4.65 -4.53 -7.71
CA GLY A 154 4.93 -3.16 -8.11
C GLY A 154 6.22 -2.65 -7.53
N VAL A 155 6.58 -1.47 -7.98
CA VAL A 155 7.67 -0.67 -7.42
C VAL A 155 7.11 0.62 -6.90
N PHE A 156 7.68 1.13 -5.82
CA PHE A 156 7.24 2.39 -5.28
C PHE A 156 8.41 3.24 -4.82
N TYR A 157 8.23 4.55 -4.96
CA TYR A 157 9.08 5.56 -4.38
C TYR A 157 8.51 5.99 -3.04
N TYR A 158 9.38 6.24 -2.05
CA TYR A 158 9.01 6.75 -0.74
C TYR A 158 10.05 7.72 -0.21
N ASN A 159 9.59 8.67 0.64
CA ASN A 159 10.44 9.68 1.24
C ASN A 159 9.92 10.06 2.62
N PRO A 160 10.37 9.39 3.69
CA PRO A 160 9.94 9.69 5.05
C PRO A 160 10.41 11.09 5.47
N LYS A 161 9.48 11.83 6.07
CA LYS A 161 9.72 13.16 6.65
C LYS A 161 9.16 13.20 8.06
N GLY A 162 9.92 13.69 9.01
CA GLY A 162 9.49 13.93 10.38
C GLY A 162 9.16 15.41 10.63
N LYS A 163 8.23 15.67 11.53
CA LYS A 163 7.89 17.01 11.98
C LYS A 163 8.82 17.42 13.11
N TYR A 164 9.57 18.50 12.91
CA TYR A 164 10.45 19.09 13.93
C TYR A 164 9.70 20.01 14.88
N ILE A 165 10.35 20.49 15.95
CA ILE A 165 9.79 21.36 16.97
C ILE A 165 9.29 22.70 16.38
N ASP A 166 9.93 23.17 15.32
CA ASP A 166 9.55 24.39 14.59
C ASP A 166 8.27 24.23 13.73
N GLY A 167 7.71 23.02 13.71
CA GLY A 167 6.54 22.67 12.90
C GLY A 167 6.86 22.31 11.44
N GLN A 168 8.12 22.42 11.00
CA GLN A 168 8.54 22.07 9.64
C GLN A 168 8.80 20.58 9.49
N TYR A 169 8.69 20.10 8.27
CA TYR A 169 8.95 18.69 7.92
C TYR A 169 10.31 18.53 7.26
N TYR A 170 11.16 17.73 7.87
CA TYR A 170 12.50 17.41 7.38
C TYR A 170 12.55 16.00 6.82
N ALA A 171 13.25 15.80 5.70
CA ALA A 171 13.49 14.48 5.15
C ALA A 171 14.41 13.69 6.10
N LEU A 172 13.96 12.50 6.54
CA LEU A 172 14.67 11.73 7.59
C LEU A 172 15.90 11.00 7.03
N ARG A 173 15.82 10.46 5.83
CA ARG A 173 16.90 9.68 5.23
C ARG A 173 18.27 10.39 5.23
N PRO A 174 18.40 11.71 4.88
CA PRO A 174 19.69 12.40 4.93
C PRO A 174 20.19 12.68 6.36
N LEU A 175 19.35 12.50 7.37
CA LEU A 175 19.69 12.77 8.77
C LEU A 175 20.38 11.58 9.44
N HIS A 176 20.37 10.40 8.78
CA HIS A 176 21.07 9.21 9.31
C HIS A 176 20.69 8.87 10.76
N THR A 177 19.40 8.86 11.05
CA THR A 177 18.82 8.77 12.41
C THR A 177 19.22 7.52 13.20
N GLU A 178 19.63 6.45 12.50
CA GLU A 178 20.15 5.20 13.06
C GLU A 178 21.65 5.02 12.82
N GLY A 179 22.39 6.13 12.61
CA GLY A 179 23.82 6.13 12.36
C GLY A 179 24.23 5.51 11.02
N GLN A 180 23.35 5.58 10.01
CA GLN A 180 23.65 5.06 8.67
C GLN A 180 24.93 5.70 8.12
N GLY A 181 25.87 4.84 7.71
CA GLY A 181 27.20 5.29 7.24
C GLY A 181 28.26 5.45 8.33
N LEU A 182 27.90 5.30 9.61
CA LEU A 182 28.83 5.28 10.73
C LEU A 182 29.21 3.86 11.12
N PRO A 183 30.38 3.63 11.75
CA PRO A 183 30.79 2.32 12.22
C PRO A 183 29.79 1.73 13.23
N GLY A 184 29.25 0.55 12.93
CA GLY A 184 28.25 -0.10 13.78
C GLY A 184 26.82 0.43 13.65
N GLY A 185 26.57 1.43 12.78
CA GLY A 185 25.23 1.92 12.48
C GLY A 185 24.47 1.03 11.52
N SER A 186 23.17 1.35 11.34
CA SER A 186 22.28 0.67 10.40
C SER A 186 22.74 0.85 8.95
N LYS A 187 22.28 -0.03 8.06
CA LYS A 187 22.57 0.11 6.62
C LYS A 187 21.77 1.29 6.04
N SER A 188 22.44 2.03 5.14
CA SER A 188 21.75 3.06 4.36
C SER A 188 20.68 2.43 3.47
N TYR A 189 19.53 3.09 3.35
CA TYR A 189 18.40 2.65 2.53
C TYR A 189 18.13 3.59 1.37
N GLY A 190 17.52 3.05 0.32
CA GLY A 190 17.14 3.80 -0.89
C GLY A 190 15.77 4.47 -0.78
N SER A 191 15.36 5.15 -1.85
CA SER A 191 14.03 5.74 -1.99
C SER A 191 13.05 4.86 -2.74
N PHE A 192 13.50 3.74 -3.28
CA PHE A 192 12.69 2.83 -4.08
C PHE A 192 12.69 1.45 -3.46
N SER A 193 11.54 0.80 -3.46
CA SER A 193 11.40 -0.58 -3.04
C SER A 193 10.31 -1.28 -3.85
N MET A 194 10.21 -2.59 -3.70
CA MET A 194 9.14 -3.38 -4.30
C MET A 194 7.99 -3.54 -3.32
N CYS A 195 6.78 -3.64 -3.86
CA CYS A 195 5.58 -3.95 -3.12
C CYS A 195 4.78 -5.07 -3.79
N PHE A 196 4.02 -5.79 -2.99
CA PHE A 196 3.14 -6.88 -3.41
C PHE A 196 1.72 -6.56 -2.97
N PRO A 197 0.90 -5.93 -3.84
CA PRO A 197 -0.49 -5.63 -3.54
C PRO A 197 -1.34 -6.90 -3.54
N PHE A 198 -2.14 -7.09 -2.49
CA PHE A 198 -3.16 -8.13 -2.38
C PHE A 198 -4.44 -7.52 -1.81
N GLY A 199 -5.59 -7.96 -2.30
CA GLY A 199 -6.83 -7.43 -1.77
C GLY A 199 -8.09 -7.98 -2.43
N LEU A 200 -9.17 -7.34 -2.05
CA LEU A 200 -10.51 -7.64 -2.49
C LEU A 200 -11.18 -6.37 -3.02
N GLY A 201 -12.14 -6.56 -3.91
CA GLY A 201 -12.92 -5.46 -4.41
C GLY A 201 -14.31 -5.90 -4.84
N ALA A 202 -15.17 -4.91 -4.99
CA ALA A 202 -16.49 -5.08 -5.55
C ALA A 202 -16.74 -3.97 -6.57
N LYS A 203 -17.29 -4.32 -7.71
CA LYS A 203 -17.61 -3.41 -8.80
C LYS A 203 -19.09 -3.50 -9.17
N PHE A 204 -19.73 -2.36 -9.29
CA PHE A 204 -21.12 -2.19 -9.70
C PHE A 204 -21.19 -1.50 -11.07
N ALA A 205 -21.81 -2.14 -12.04
CA ALA A 205 -22.06 -1.55 -13.35
C ALA A 205 -23.24 -0.57 -13.29
N ILE A 206 -22.98 0.72 -13.59
CA ILE A 206 -24.01 1.75 -13.69
C ILE A 206 -24.72 1.62 -15.04
N ASP A 207 -23.91 1.51 -16.10
CA ASP A 207 -24.38 1.31 -17.46
C ASP A 207 -23.41 0.44 -18.28
N GLN A 208 -23.53 0.45 -19.61
CA GLN A 208 -22.65 -0.33 -20.49
C GLN A 208 -21.20 0.17 -20.51
N LYS A 209 -20.96 1.45 -20.18
CA LYS A 209 -19.64 2.09 -20.24
C LYS A 209 -19.06 2.39 -18.87
N TRP A 210 -19.90 2.72 -17.90
CA TRP A 210 -19.47 3.19 -16.59
C TRP A 210 -19.72 2.14 -15.50
N SER A 211 -18.78 2.02 -14.60
CA SER A 211 -18.94 1.26 -13.35
C SER A 211 -18.22 1.96 -12.21
N VAL A 212 -18.74 1.78 -11.01
CA VAL A 212 -18.15 2.25 -9.76
C VAL A 212 -17.78 1.02 -8.94
N GLY A 213 -16.67 1.09 -8.22
CA GLY A 213 -16.23 0.01 -7.35
C GLY A 213 -15.63 0.52 -6.07
N ILE A 214 -15.40 -0.40 -5.16
CA ILE A 214 -14.62 -0.23 -3.96
C ILE A 214 -13.54 -1.30 -3.93
N GLU A 215 -12.32 -0.93 -3.59
CA GLU A 215 -11.19 -1.83 -3.44
C GLU A 215 -10.53 -1.61 -2.08
N TYR A 216 -10.18 -2.70 -1.43
CA TYR A 216 -9.38 -2.71 -0.22
C TYR A 216 -8.20 -3.66 -0.43
N GLY A 217 -6.99 -3.20 -0.18
CA GLY A 217 -5.81 -4.04 -0.35
C GLY A 217 -4.61 -3.59 0.46
N ILE A 218 -3.84 -4.59 0.88
CA ILE A 218 -2.58 -4.45 1.59
C ILE A 218 -1.44 -4.55 0.57
N ARG A 219 -0.38 -3.78 0.78
CA ARG A 219 0.89 -3.80 0.05
C ARG A 219 1.98 -4.23 1.01
N TYR A 220 2.39 -5.48 0.91
CA TYR A 220 3.58 -5.96 1.61
C TYR A 220 4.81 -5.45 0.88
N THR A 221 5.78 -4.90 1.60
CA THR A 221 6.96 -4.30 0.97
C THR A 221 8.24 -5.07 1.28
N LEU A 222 9.31 -4.76 0.57
CA LEU A 222 10.64 -5.32 0.84
C LEU A 222 11.53 -4.37 1.67
N THR A 223 10.98 -3.27 2.16
CA THR A 223 11.69 -2.32 3.02
C THR A 223 11.07 -2.24 4.40
N ASP A 224 11.86 -1.77 5.35
CA ASP A 224 11.50 -1.51 6.74
C ASP A 224 11.78 -0.04 7.09
N TYR A 225 11.82 0.83 6.07
CA TYR A 225 12.22 2.22 6.22
C TYR A 225 11.25 3.21 5.58
N ILE A 226 9.97 2.82 5.43
CA ILE A 226 8.93 3.76 4.99
C ILE A 226 8.72 4.85 6.05
N ASP A 227 8.95 4.50 7.32
CA ASP A 227 8.87 5.37 8.50
C ASP A 227 10.24 5.77 9.08
N ASP A 228 11.35 5.41 8.41
CA ASP A 228 12.72 5.64 8.87
C ASP A 228 13.08 4.88 10.16
N THR A 229 12.35 3.79 10.48
CA THR A 229 12.50 3.07 11.74
C THR A 229 12.60 1.58 11.47
N GLY A 230 13.81 1.02 11.40
CA GLY A 230 13.98 -0.40 11.04
C GLY A 230 15.15 -1.07 11.78
N GLY A 231 15.85 -0.36 12.62
CA GLY A 231 17.06 -0.87 13.27
C GLY A 231 17.16 -0.52 14.75
N LYS A 232 18.34 -0.15 15.15
CA LYS A 232 18.69 0.17 16.54
C LYS A 232 19.01 1.64 16.72
N TYR A 233 18.77 2.13 17.93
CA TYR A 233 19.27 3.44 18.31
C TYR A 233 20.80 3.48 18.22
N TYR A 234 21.31 4.54 17.63
CA TYR A 234 22.72 4.85 17.59
C TYR A 234 23.08 5.90 18.67
N ASP A 235 24.37 6.06 18.97
CA ASP A 235 24.81 7.08 19.93
C ASP A 235 24.43 8.48 19.46
N ASN A 236 23.52 9.12 20.18
CA ASN A 236 22.95 10.42 19.83
C ASN A 236 24.00 11.54 19.82
N LYS A 237 25.03 11.45 20.69
CA LYS A 237 26.12 12.43 20.73
C LYS A 237 26.95 12.37 19.45
N THR A 238 27.21 11.17 18.96
CA THR A 238 27.93 10.96 17.70
C THR A 238 27.10 11.45 16.51
N ILE A 239 25.80 11.16 16.47
CA ILE A 239 24.91 11.69 15.42
C ILE A 239 24.92 13.23 15.43
N ARG A 240 24.81 13.83 16.62
CA ARG A 240 24.84 15.29 16.78
C ARG A 240 26.12 15.92 16.26
N SER A 241 27.28 15.30 16.57
CA SER A 241 28.58 15.82 16.14
C SER A 241 28.80 15.69 14.63
N GLN A 242 28.22 14.69 13.97
CA GLN A 242 28.43 14.41 12.54
C GLN A 242 27.38 15.04 11.65
N TYR A 243 26.08 15.04 12.09
CA TYR A 243 24.94 15.43 11.27
C TYR A 243 24.12 16.59 11.84
N GLY A 244 24.51 17.08 13.04
CA GLY A 244 23.89 18.27 13.66
C GLY A 244 22.70 18.00 14.57
N ASP A 245 22.16 19.07 15.17
CA ASP A 245 21.11 19.00 16.19
C ASP A 245 19.78 18.47 15.66
N ILE A 246 19.43 18.76 14.42
CA ILE A 246 18.19 18.28 13.79
C ILE A 246 18.25 16.75 13.65
N ALA A 247 19.38 16.20 13.22
CA ALA A 247 19.59 14.76 13.12
C ALA A 247 19.51 14.08 14.48
N ALA A 248 20.16 14.66 15.49
CA ALA A 248 20.13 14.16 16.85
C ALA A 248 18.71 14.14 17.44
N TYR A 249 17.89 15.16 17.14
CA TYR A 249 16.50 15.20 17.57
C TYR A 249 15.70 14.04 16.96
N PHE A 250 15.78 13.83 15.64
CA PHE A 250 15.03 12.74 15.00
C PHE A 250 15.57 11.34 15.30
N ALA A 251 16.84 11.24 15.68
CA ALA A 251 17.41 9.98 16.18
C ALA A 251 16.78 9.55 17.50
N ASP A 252 16.47 10.51 18.38
CA ASP A 252 15.82 10.28 19.68
C ASP A 252 14.88 11.44 20.03
N PRO A 253 13.63 11.43 19.53
CA PRO A 253 12.61 12.43 19.86
C PRO A 253 11.87 12.10 21.17
N SER A 254 12.33 11.14 21.96
CA SER A 254 11.64 10.62 23.12
C SER A 254 11.40 11.67 24.21
N LEU A 255 10.29 11.53 24.90
CA LEU A 255 9.85 12.44 25.95
C LEU A 255 10.55 12.22 27.30
N HIS A 256 11.34 11.16 27.43
CA HIS A 256 12.06 10.76 28.64
C HIS A 256 11.17 10.69 29.91
N ARG A 257 9.91 10.29 29.75
CA ARG A 257 8.92 10.25 30.85
C ARG A 257 8.83 8.90 31.52
N MET A 258 9.45 7.87 30.95
CA MET A 258 9.40 6.51 31.49
C MET A 258 10.35 6.36 32.68
N PRO A 259 9.90 5.76 33.80
CA PRO A 259 10.79 5.45 34.91
C PRO A 259 11.86 4.44 34.48
N ALA A 260 13.02 4.52 35.12
CA ALA A 260 14.07 3.53 34.97
C ALA A 260 13.54 2.13 35.28
N GLY A 261 13.88 1.15 34.42
CA GLY A 261 13.41 -0.25 34.58
C GLY A 261 12.06 -0.58 33.95
N TYR A 262 11.36 0.37 33.34
CA TYR A 262 10.16 0.11 32.58
C TYR A 262 10.55 -0.39 31.18
N GLY A 263 10.64 -1.68 30.99
CA GLY A 263 11.06 -2.27 29.72
C GLY A 263 11.79 -3.61 29.84
N GLY A 264 11.87 -4.15 31.03
CA GLY A 264 12.30 -5.55 31.25
C GLY A 264 13.80 -5.77 31.44
N ASP A 265 14.65 -4.79 31.27
CA ASP A 265 16.02 -4.84 31.76
C ASP A 265 16.21 -3.84 32.90
N ASN A 266 16.83 -4.32 33.97
CA ASN A 266 17.14 -3.53 35.17
C ASN A 266 18.24 -2.47 34.92
N THR A 267 18.50 -2.10 33.71
CA THR A 267 19.47 -1.06 33.39
C THR A 267 18.82 0.31 33.45
N ASN A 268 19.51 1.30 34.02
CA ASN A 268 19.08 2.69 34.08
C ASN A 268 19.02 3.37 32.69
N SER A 269 18.89 2.58 31.65
CA SER A 269 18.90 3.06 30.28
C SER A 269 17.52 3.54 29.89
N TYR A 270 17.46 4.75 29.43
CA TYR A 270 16.32 5.27 28.69
C TYR A 270 16.06 4.34 27.50
N GLN A 271 14.80 4.23 27.11
CA GLN A 271 14.34 3.41 25.99
C GLN A 271 15.11 3.66 24.67
N ALA A 272 15.73 4.83 24.53
CA ALA A 272 16.52 5.26 23.37
C ALA A 272 18.05 5.09 23.56
N ALA A 273 18.50 4.23 24.46
CA ALA A 273 19.94 4.00 24.63
C ALA A 273 20.54 3.32 23.38
N ALA A 274 21.77 3.71 23.05
CA ALA A 274 22.50 3.13 21.93
C ALA A 274 22.54 1.59 22.00
N GLY A 275 22.21 0.93 20.89
CA GLY A 275 22.13 -0.53 20.78
C GLY A 275 20.76 -1.13 21.09
N GLN A 276 19.82 -0.39 21.68
CA GLN A 276 18.45 -0.84 21.86
C GLN A 276 17.66 -0.82 20.55
N GLU A 277 16.59 -1.61 20.46
CA GLU A 277 15.73 -1.64 19.28
C GLU A 277 14.95 -0.32 19.16
N ARG A 278 15.05 0.34 18.01
CA ARG A 278 14.27 1.51 17.61
C ARG A 278 13.04 1.09 16.80
N GLY A 279 13.24 0.12 15.90
CA GLY A 279 12.24 -0.60 15.14
C GLY A 279 12.43 -2.10 15.29
N ASN A 280 11.47 -2.88 14.79
CA ASN A 280 11.55 -4.33 14.82
C ASN A 280 11.96 -4.88 13.44
N PRO A 281 13.25 -5.16 13.19
CA PRO A 281 13.75 -5.57 11.87
C PRO A 281 13.23 -6.91 11.38
N LYS A 282 12.44 -7.61 12.21
CA LYS A 282 11.83 -8.88 11.85
C LYS A 282 10.61 -8.72 10.93
N TYR A 283 9.90 -7.61 11.03
CA TYR A 283 8.68 -7.34 10.27
C TYR A 283 8.92 -6.14 9.37
N ARG A 284 8.72 -6.36 8.07
CA ARG A 284 8.83 -5.29 7.08
C ARG A 284 7.57 -4.45 7.06
N ASP A 285 7.73 -3.20 6.68
CA ASP A 285 6.63 -2.28 6.53
C ASP A 285 5.60 -2.73 5.48
N ALA A 286 4.37 -2.41 5.76
CA ALA A 286 3.28 -2.56 4.82
C ALA A 286 2.39 -1.31 4.83
N TYR A 287 1.61 -1.10 3.77
CA TYR A 287 0.61 -0.06 3.74
C TYR A 287 -0.67 -0.54 3.09
N MET A 288 -1.77 0.11 3.40
CA MET A 288 -3.09 -0.24 2.90
C MET A 288 -3.67 0.91 2.09
N PHE A 289 -4.41 0.54 1.03
CA PHE A 289 -5.29 1.48 0.32
C PHE A 289 -6.72 0.99 0.41
N MET A 290 -7.62 1.89 0.76
CA MET A 290 -9.06 1.72 0.60
C MET A 290 -9.53 2.76 -0.40
N THR A 291 -9.97 2.32 -1.58
CA THR A 291 -10.29 3.22 -2.69
C THR A 291 -11.68 2.98 -3.24
N ILE A 292 -12.33 4.07 -3.61
CA ILE A 292 -13.48 4.07 -4.52
C ILE A 292 -12.93 4.29 -5.92
N ASN A 293 -13.36 3.50 -6.88
CA ASN A 293 -12.94 3.63 -8.26
C ASN A 293 -14.10 3.88 -9.20
N VAL A 294 -13.86 4.77 -10.15
CA VAL A 294 -14.75 5.03 -11.28
C VAL A 294 -14.07 4.48 -12.53
N ASN A 295 -14.75 3.57 -13.20
CA ASN A 295 -14.17 2.88 -14.34
C ASN A 295 -14.98 3.21 -15.61
N TYR A 296 -14.25 3.57 -16.67
CA TYR A 296 -14.79 3.83 -18.00
C TYR A 296 -14.31 2.76 -18.97
N LYS A 297 -15.25 2.08 -19.63
CA LYS A 297 -14.98 1.03 -20.62
C LYS A 297 -14.77 1.66 -21.99
N ILE A 298 -13.60 1.45 -22.58
CA ILE A 298 -13.28 1.95 -23.91
C ILE A 298 -13.97 1.07 -24.96
N PRO A 299 -14.85 1.65 -25.83
CA PRO A 299 -15.50 0.89 -26.89
C PRO A 299 -14.47 0.45 -27.93
N TYR A 300 -14.36 -0.84 -28.18
CA TYR A 300 -13.53 -1.38 -29.24
C TYR A 300 -14.33 -1.54 -30.51
N SER A 301 -14.06 -0.70 -31.51
CA SER A 301 -14.65 -0.80 -32.85
C SER A 301 -13.80 -1.76 -33.69
N HIS A 302 -14.34 -2.95 -33.98
CA HIS A 302 -13.80 -3.76 -35.06
C HIS A 302 -14.29 -3.13 -36.37
N HIS A 303 -13.40 -2.49 -37.13
CA HIS A 303 -13.66 -2.25 -38.54
C HIS A 303 -13.79 -3.63 -39.23
N ARG A 304 -15.03 -4.06 -39.43
CA ARG A 304 -15.30 -5.13 -40.39
C ARG A 304 -15.02 -4.53 -41.75
N THR A 305 -13.92 -4.89 -42.39
CA THR A 305 -13.82 -4.85 -43.83
C THR A 305 -14.94 -5.75 -44.36
N ARG A 306 -16.02 -5.14 -44.84
CA ARG A 306 -17.01 -5.88 -45.65
C ARG A 306 -16.26 -6.26 -46.91
N SER A 307 -15.89 -7.53 -47.09
CA SER A 307 -15.65 -8.06 -48.44
C SER A 307 -16.95 -7.92 -49.19
N LYS A 308 -16.96 -7.05 -50.18
CA LYS A 308 -17.98 -7.05 -51.20
C LYS A 308 -17.69 -8.26 -52.10
N PHE A 309 -18.42 -9.36 -51.83
CA PHE A 309 -18.74 -10.37 -52.84
C PHE A 309 -20.18 -10.80 -52.56
#